data_e68f54006d9d37c9d5b9098bf55603ac
#
_entry.id   e68f54006d9d37c9d5b9098bf55603ac
#
_cell.length_a   1.000
_cell.length_b   1.000
_cell.length_c   1.000
_cell.angle_alpha   90.00
_cell.angle_beta   90.00
_cell.angle_gamma   90.00
#
_symmetry.space_group_name_H-M   'P 1'
#
loop_
_entity.id
_entity.type
_entity.pdbx_description
1 polymer ?
#
loop_
_entity_poly.entity_id
_entity_poly.type
_entity_poly.pdbx_seq_one_letter_code
_entity_poly.pdbx_strand_id
1 'polypeptide(L)'
;MLDKALITRADDFGSSHSANQAIYEVSKKGIVKNVSVMACAPYLEEAAEMLASSKDVTFGMHSVINAEWDRVVWGPVAPKEKVKSLIDHRGVFYQDVLELAAAKPDLDEIITEYKYQLDRLRKVGFPIAYIDSHMMPEGDIPGLAEKFDRWVEEEGLINHRYYNRMLPDNGNFSHDRALFEKEIQKMEGQYKLVLHPAKTSDEMKMTGNHNYSGEFIAWEREDDYEFYNDPTVLSFLQEQGVKLLSYKDAEPAKEPYNFSLWRKEREERLWILQ
;
A
#
# COMPACT_ATOMS: atom_id res chain seq x y z
N MET A 1 8.46 28.94 8.55
CA MET A 1 7.72 27.67 8.73
C MET A 1 8.19 26.73 7.63
N LEU A 2 8.46 25.47 7.95
CA LEU A 2 8.74 24.47 6.92
C LEU A 2 7.47 24.31 6.06
N ASP A 3 7.64 24.25 4.72
CA ASP A 3 6.51 24.06 3.80
C ASP A 3 5.78 22.76 4.15
N LYS A 4 4.46 22.82 4.27
CA LYS A 4 3.62 21.64 4.49
C LYS A 4 3.53 20.84 3.20
N ALA A 5 3.86 19.57 3.23
CA ALA A 5 3.79 18.68 2.06
C ALA A 5 3.24 17.32 2.43
N LEU A 6 2.42 16.74 1.55
CA LEU A 6 1.76 15.46 1.78
C LEU A 6 1.92 14.55 0.55
N ILE A 7 2.60 13.44 0.72
CA ILE A 7 2.63 12.34 -0.26
C ILE A 7 1.33 11.56 -0.08
N THR A 8 0.42 11.62 -1.05
CA THR A 8 -0.85 10.90 -1.00
C THR A 8 -0.78 9.65 -1.87
N ARG A 9 -1.24 8.52 -1.34
CA ARG A 9 -1.16 7.22 -2.02
C ARG A 9 -2.44 6.42 -1.83
N ALA A 10 -2.93 5.83 -2.91
CA ALA A 10 -3.97 4.82 -2.90
C ALA A 10 -3.36 3.44 -3.17
N ASP A 11 -3.57 2.50 -2.25
CA ASP A 11 -3.02 1.16 -2.32
C ASP A 11 -4.04 0.13 -2.85
N ASP A 12 -3.58 -1.07 -3.13
CA ASP A 12 -4.34 -2.25 -3.55
C ASP A 12 -4.99 -2.14 -4.95
N PHE A 13 -4.45 -1.32 -5.87
CA PHE A 13 -4.95 -1.27 -7.25
C PHE A 13 -4.71 -2.60 -7.96
N GLY A 14 -5.77 -3.18 -8.51
CA GLY A 14 -5.79 -4.52 -9.09
C GLY A 14 -6.41 -5.59 -8.17
N SER A 15 -6.64 -5.31 -6.88
CA SER A 15 -7.13 -6.30 -5.91
C SER A 15 -8.56 -6.76 -6.16
N SER A 16 -9.44 -5.87 -6.58
CA SER A 16 -10.84 -6.12 -6.88
C SER A 16 -11.38 -5.12 -7.91
N HIS A 17 -12.50 -5.47 -8.54
CA HIS A 17 -13.23 -4.54 -9.39
C HIS A 17 -13.65 -3.27 -8.62
N SER A 18 -14.13 -3.46 -7.38
CA SER A 18 -14.56 -2.36 -6.52
C SER A 18 -13.41 -1.40 -6.15
N ALA A 19 -12.21 -1.92 -5.86
CA ALA A 19 -11.02 -1.12 -5.62
C ALA A 19 -10.56 -0.40 -6.91
N ASN A 20 -10.56 -1.10 -8.05
CA ASN A 20 -10.18 -0.50 -9.33
C ASN A 20 -11.05 0.70 -9.66
N GLN A 21 -12.38 0.57 -9.54
CA GLN A 21 -13.29 1.69 -9.79
C GLN A 21 -13.06 2.87 -8.84
N ALA A 22 -12.96 2.60 -7.55
CA ALA A 22 -12.74 3.64 -6.55
C ALA A 22 -11.42 4.40 -6.79
N ILE A 23 -10.31 3.66 -6.97
CA ILE A 23 -8.98 4.25 -7.20
C ILE A 23 -8.95 5.03 -8.53
N TYR A 24 -9.57 4.51 -9.59
CA TYR A 24 -9.70 5.24 -10.85
C TYR A 24 -10.42 6.58 -10.66
N GLU A 25 -11.54 6.61 -9.95
CA GLU A 25 -12.31 7.84 -9.72
C GLU A 25 -11.54 8.86 -8.87
N VAL A 26 -10.94 8.44 -7.74
CA VAL A 26 -10.19 9.36 -6.87
C VAL A 26 -8.91 9.87 -7.51
N SER A 27 -8.30 9.09 -8.42
CA SER A 27 -7.12 9.53 -9.18
C SER A 27 -7.40 10.72 -10.10
N LYS A 28 -8.67 10.93 -10.52
CA LYS A 28 -9.12 12.06 -11.33
C LYS A 28 -9.41 13.33 -10.51
N LYS A 29 -9.51 13.24 -9.19
CA LYS A 29 -9.84 14.36 -8.32
C LYS A 29 -8.63 15.23 -7.95
N GLY A 30 -7.42 14.76 -8.21
CA GLY A 30 -6.18 15.52 -7.98
C GLY A 30 -5.62 15.43 -6.56
N ILE A 31 -6.32 14.77 -5.63
CA ILE A 31 -5.82 14.52 -4.28
C ILE A 31 -4.83 13.36 -4.25
N VAL A 32 -5.12 12.26 -4.93
CA VAL A 32 -4.22 11.09 -5.05
C VAL A 32 -3.11 11.41 -6.05
N LYS A 33 -1.85 11.30 -5.64
CA LYS A 33 -0.66 11.52 -6.47
C LYS A 33 0.09 10.24 -6.79
N ASN A 34 -0.12 9.19 -6.00
CA ASN A 34 0.55 7.90 -6.18
C ASN A 34 -0.48 6.77 -6.10
N VAL A 35 -0.30 5.75 -6.93
CA VAL A 35 -1.14 4.54 -6.96
C VAL A 35 -0.23 3.32 -6.91
N SER A 36 -0.41 2.45 -5.92
CA SER A 36 0.36 1.22 -5.75
C SER A 36 -0.41 0.02 -6.28
N VAL A 37 0.21 -0.71 -7.21
CA VAL A 37 -0.43 -1.74 -8.04
C VAL A 37 0.02 -3.14 -7.61
N MET A 38 -0.94 -4.04 -7.39
CA MET A 38 -0.72 -5.43 -6.99
C MET A 38 -0.58 -6.35 -8.21
N ALA A 39 0.62 -6.85 -8.47
CA ALA A 39 0.89 -7.71 -9.62
C ALA A 39 0.25 -9.10 -9.53
N CYS A 40 0.09 -9.66 -8.32
CA CYS A 40 -0.49 -10.98 -8.10
C CYS A 40 -2.02 -10.99 -8.04
N ALA A 41 -2.64 -9.82 -8.04
CA ALA A 41 -4.08 -9.66 -7.84
C ALA A 41 -4.90 -10.00 -9.10
N PRO A 42 -6.19 -10.42 -8.93
CA PRO A 42 -6.99 -10.98 -10.02
C PRO A 42 -7.48 -9.97 -11.05
N TYR A 43 -7.53 -8.68 -10.73
CA TYR A 43 -8.07 -7.63 -11.61
C TYR A 43 -6.98 -6.69 -12.15
N LEU A 44 -5.73 -7.17 -12.24
CA LEU A 44 -4.59 -6.39 -12.72
C LEU A 44 -4.78 -5.89 -14.16
N GLU A 45 -5.26 -6.74 -15.06
CA GLU A 45 -5.46 -6.41 -16.47
C GLU A 45 -6.52 -5.31 -16.62
N GLU A 46 -7.63 -5.39 -15.87
CA GLU A 46 -8.64 -4.32 -15.80
C GLU A 46 -8.03 -3.01 -15.27
N ALA A 47 -7.26 -3.07 -14.19
CA ALA A 47 -6.55 -1.91 -13.65
C ALA A 47 -5.66 -1.24 -14.70
N ALA A 48 -4.95 -2.04 -15.50
CA ALA A 48 -4.08 -1.53 -16.56
C ALA A 48 -4.88 -0.85 -17.67
N GLU A 49 -5.98 -1.44 -18.13
CA GLU A 49 -6.88 -0.84 -19.12
C GLU A 49 -7.45 0.50 -18.63
N MET A 50 -7.81 0.59 -17.35
CA MET A 50 -8.41 1.79 -16.78
C MET A 50 -7.42 2.95 -16.60
N LEU A 51 -6.17 2.69 -16.16
CA LEU A 51 -5.35 3.78 -15.64
C LEU A 51 -3.87 3.77 -16.08
N ALA A 52 -3.30 2.68 -16.61
CA ALA A 52 -1.85 2.59 -16.87
C ALA A 52 -1.29 3.70 -17.79
N SER A 53 -2.12 4.26 -18.68
CA SER A 53 -1.75 5.36 -19.59
C SER A 53 -1.85 6.77 -18.94
N SER A 54 -2.37 6.87 -17.73
CA SER A 54 -2.56 8.17 -17.05
C SER A 54 -1.23 8.86 -16.76
N LYS A 55 -1.25 10.19 -16.84
CA LYS A 55 -0.15 11.07 -16.46
C LYS A 55 -0.43 11.84 -15.15
N ASP A 56 -1.64 11.65 -14.59
CA ASP A 56 -2.12 12.40 -13.44
C ASP A 56 -1.57 11.85 -12.12
N VAL A 57 -1.12 10.59 -12.13
CA VAL A 57 -0.59 9.88 -10.96
C VAL A 57 0.74 9.19 -11.28
N THR A 58 1.52 8.94 -10.24
CA THR A 58 2.73 8.12 -10.30
C THR A 58 2.41 6.70 -9.85
N PHE A 59 2.80 5.70 -10.63
CA PHE A 59 2.57 4.30 -10.30
C PHE A 59 3.75 3.69 -9.57
N GLY A 60 3.44 2.88 -8.56
CA GLY A 60 4.37 2.02 -7.85
C GLY A 60 3.96 0.55 -7.90
N MET A 61 4.93 -0.31 -7.67
CA MET A 61 4.66 -1.70 -7.38
C MET A 61 4.30 -1.84 -5.90
N HIS A 62 3.11 -2.32 -5.60
CA HIS A 62 2.74 -2.82 -4.27
C HIS A 62 3.25 -4.26 -4.17
N SER A 63 4.43 -4.46 -3.55
CA SER A 63 5.07 -5.77 -3.47
C SER A 63 4.36 -6.66 -2.46
N VAL A 64 3.92 -7.85 -2.88
CA VAL A 64 3.02 -8.72 -2.13
C VAL A 64 3.65 -10.10 -1.94
N ILE A 65 3.69 -10.59 -0.69
CA ILE A 65 4.10 -11.96 -0.35
C ILE A 65 3.18 -12.62 0.69
N ASN A 66 2.00 -12.03 0.96
CA ASN A 66 0.96 -12.62 1.79
C ASN A 66 -0.42 -12.40 1.18
N ALA A 67 -1.44 -13.13 1.63
CA ALA A 67 -2.82 -13.03 1.17
C ALA A 67 -3.75 -13.07 2.38
N GLU A 68 -4.01 -11.91 2.98
CA GLU A 68 -4.55 -11.74 4.34
C GLU A 68 -6.02 -12.15 4.53
N TRP A 69 -6.74 -12.45 3.44
CA TRP A 69 -8.18 -12.73 3.51
C TRP A 69 -8.48 -14.23 3.51
N ASP A 70 -9.60 -14.63 4.14
CA ASP A 70 -10.00 -16.05 4.23
C ASP A 70 -10.49 -16.60 2.87
N ARG A 71 -11.16 -15.78 2.08
CA ARG A 71 -11.85 -16.19 0.85
C ARG A 71 -11.22 -15.66 -0.42
N VAL A 72 -10.66 -14.44 -0.36
CA VAL A 72 -9.98 -13.80 -1.49
C VAL A 72 -8.48 -14.03 -1.32
N VAL A 73 -7.97 -15.03 -2.00
CA VAL A 73 -6.56 -15.43 -1.89
C VAL A 73 -5.85 -15.28 -3.22
N TRP A 74 -4.57 -14.94 -3.15
CA TRP A 74 -3.68 -14.88 -4.29
C TRP A 74 -2.38 -15.63 -4.01
N GLY A 75 -1.65 -15.92 -5.05
CA GLY A 75 -0.38 -16.64 -4.99
C GLY A 75 0.69 -15.96 -5.82
N PRO A 76 1.87 -16.57 -5.91
CA PRO A 76 3.01 -15.97 -6.57
C PRO A 76 2.78 -15.77 -8.07
N VAL A 77 3.38 -14.70 -8.60
CA VAL A 77 3.55 -14.46 -10.03
C VAL A 77 4.68 -15.32 -10.59
N ALA A 78 5.72 -15.55 -9.80
CA ALA A 78 6.79 -16.47 -10.15
C ALA A 78 6.29 -17.92 -10.24
N PRO A 79 6.94 -18.78 -11.06
CA PRO A 79 6.70 -20.22 -10.99
C PRO A 79 6.90 -20.74 -9.56
N LYS A 80 5.93 -21.51 -9.06
CA LYS A 80 5.88 -21.96 -7.65
C LYS A 80 7.14 -22.72 -7.22
N GLU A 81 7.76 -23.44 -8.14
CA GLU A 81 9.01 -24.17 -7.90
C GLU A 81 10.21 -23.25 -7.59
N LYS A 82 10.12 -21.96 -7.91
CA LYS A 82 11.16 -20.96 -7.62
C LYS A 82 10.97 -20.20 -6.31
N VAL A 83 9.78 -20.34 -5.70
CA VAL A 83 9.35 -19.55 -4.52
C VAL A 83 8.62 -20.43 -3.51
N LYS A 84 9.11 -21.64 -3.30
CA LYS A 84 8.45 -22.65 -2.45
C LYS A 84 8.31 -22.23 -1.01
N SER A 85 9.25 -21.45 -0.49
CA SER A 85 9.21 -20.98 0.90
C SER A 85 8.16 -19.89 1.15
N LEU A 86 7.57 -19.33 0.08
CA LEU A 86 6.58 -18.25 0.17
C LEU A 86 5.14 -18.75 0.13
N ILE A 87 4.92 -20.02 -0.14
CA ILE A 87 3.58 -20.59 -0.33
C ILE A 87 3.25 -21.64 0.71
N ASP A 88 1.99 -21.65 1.11
CA ASP A 88 1.44 -22.66 2.01
C ASP A 88 1.12 -23.99 1.28
N HIS A 89 0.52 -24.93 2.02
CA HIS A 89 0.12 -26.25 1.49
C HIS A 89 -0.93 -26.20 0.37
N ARG A 90 -1.64 -25.05 0.21
CA ARG A 90 -2.61 -24.80 -0.87
C ARG A 90 -1.91 -24.27 -2.13
N GLY A 91 -0.65 -23.88 -2.03
CA GLY A 91 0.12 -23.30 -3.12
C GLY A 91 -0.23 -21.82 -3.39
N VAL A 92 -0.73 -21.12 -2.39
CA VAL A 92 -0.95 -19.66 -2.35
C VAL A 92 -0.05 -19.05 -1.29
N PHE A 93 0.07 -17.74 -1.24
CA PHE A 93 0.82 -17.09 -0.18
C PHE A 93 0.27 -17.41 1.21
N TYR A 94 1.12 -17.36 2.23
CA TYR A 94 0.69 -17.39 3.63
C TYR A 94 -0.28 -16.24 3.89
N GLN A 95 -1.23 -16.47 4.79
CA GLN A 95 -2.23 -15.44 5.11
C GLN A 95 -1.63 -14.29 5.92
N ASP A 96 -0.85 -14.61 6.91
CA ASP A 96 -0.24 -13.62 7.80
C ASP A 96 1.27 -13.51 7.58
N VAL A 97 1.81 -12.29 7.62
CA VAL A 97 3.26 -12.02 7.51
C VAL A 97 4.03 -12.68 8.65
N LEU A 98 3.45 -12.77 9.86
CA LEU A 98 4.11 -13.44 10.99
C LEU A 98 4.16 -14.96 10.81
N GLU A 99 3.15 -15.57 10.18
CA GLU A 99 3.19 -16.99 9.79
C GLU A 99 4.29 -17.24 8.77
N LEU A 100 4.39 -16.38 7.75
CA LEU A 100 5.45 -16.43 6.76
C LEU A 100 6.83 -16.27 7.44
N ALA A 101 6.99 -15.28 8.33
CA ALA A 101 8.24 -15.05 9.05
C ALA A 101 8.64 -16.26 9.92
N ALA A 102 7.64 -16.89 10.60
CA ALA A 102 7.86 -18.11 11.40
C ALA A 102 8.28 -19.31 10.52
N ALA A 103 7.81 -19.38 9.28
CA ALA A 103 8.23 -20.38 8.29
C ALA A 103 9.66 -20.16 7.77
N LYS A 104 10.30 -19.03 8.11
CA LYS A 104 11.68 -18.67 7.72
C LYS A 104 11.88 -18.70 6.20
N PRO A 105 11.20 -17.83 5.46
CA PRO A 105 11.26 -17.82 4.00
C PRO A 105 12.68 -17.55 3.52
N ASP A 106 13.02 -18.10 2.35
CA ASP A 106 14.28 -17.77 1.67
C ASP A 106 14.19 -16.36 1.09
N LEU A 107 15.11 -15.49 1.51
CA LEU A 107 15.13 -14.09 1.06
C LEU A 107 15.44 -13.96 -0.45
N ASP A 108 16.13 -14.92 -1.07
CA ASP A 108 16.35 -14.92 -2.53
C ASP A 108 15.08 -15.30 -3.28
N GLU A 109 14.23 -16.17 -2.70
CA GLU A 109 12.92 -16.47 -3.25
C GLU A 109 11.97 -15.25 -3.15
N ILE A 110 12.03 -14.47 -2.06
CA ILE A 110 11.26 -13.21 -1.94
C ILE A 110 11.66 -12.23 -3.06
N ILE A 111 12.95 -11.98 -3.24
CA ILE A 111 13.41 -11.07 -4.30
C ILE A 111 13.09 -11.64 -5.68
N THR A 112 13.13 -12.95 -5.85
CA THR A 112 12.72 -13.60 -7.10
C THR A 112 11.24 -13.29 -7.38
N GLU A 113 10.35 -13.46 -6.42
CA GLU A 113 8.94 -13.13 -6.56
C GLU A 113 8.75 -11.64 -6.90
N TYR A 114 9.40 -10.74 -6.19
CA TYR A 114 9.31 -9.29 -6.46
C TYR A 114 9.75 -8.91 -7.87
N LYS A 115 10.79 -9.56 -8.41
CA LYS A 115 11.21 -9.37 -9.81
C LYS A 115 10.12 -9.81 -10.79
N TYR A 116 9.49 -10.96 -10.55
CA TYR A 116 8.38 -11.43 -11.40
C TYR A 116 7.17 -10.51 -11.30
N GLN A 117 6.85 -9.98 -10.13
CA GLN A 117 5.78 -8.99 -9.95
C GLN A 117 6.09 -7.71 -10.74
N LEU A 118 7.28 -7.17 -10.61
CA LEU A 118 7.70 -5.95 -11.32
C LEU A 118 7.65 -6.14 -12.84
N ASP A 119 8.15 -7.26 -13.33
CA ASP A 119 8.13 -7.59 -14.76
C ASP A 119 6.68 -7.72 -15.29
N ARG A 120 5.78 -8.32 -14.51
CA ARG A 120 4.36 -8.41 -14.87
C ARG A 120 3.73 -7.03 -15.00
N LEU A 121 3.94 -6.14 -14.04
CA LEU A 121 3.42 -4.77 -14.06
C LEU A 121 3.94 -3.98 -15.26
N ARG A 122 5.23 -4.06 -15.55
CA ARG A 122 5.83 -3.44 -16.73
C ARG A 122 5.24 -3.99 -18.03
N LYS A 123 5.01 -5.30 -18.09
CA LYS A 123 4.44 -5.99 -19.27
C LYS A 123 3.00 -5.59 -19.54
N VAL A 124 2.16 -5.37 -18.52
CA VAL A 124 0.78 -4.89 -18.71
C VAL A 124 0.70 -3.38 -18.91
N GLY A 125 1.83 -2.66 -18.90
CA GLY A 125 1.93 -1.28 -19.33
C GLY A 125 2.07 -0.22 -18.22
N PHE A 126 2.22 -0.60 -16.95
CA PHE A 126 2.43 0.38 -15.88
C PHE A 126 3.86 0.95 -15.90
N PRO A 127 4.03 2.29 -15.94
CA PRO A 127 5.33 2.95 -15.83
C PRO A 127 5.76 3.05 -14.37
N ILE A 128 6.18 1.94 -13.77
CA ILE A 128 6.54 1.85 -12.36
C ILE A 128 7.72 2.76 -12.03
N ALA A 129 7.54 3.64 -11.03
CA ALA A 129 8.52 4.62 -10.59
C ALA A 129 9.01 4.38 -9.16
N TYR A 130 8.25 3.70 -8.33
CA TYR A 130 8.59 3.38 -6.94
C TYR A 130 8.15 1.98 -6.56
N ILE A 131 8.68 1.49 -5.46
CA ILE A 131 8.26 0.23 -4.85
C ILE A 131 7.89 0.48 -3.40
N ASP A 132 6.77 -0.04 -2.99
CA ASP A 132 6.35 -0.16 -1.61
C ASP A 132 5.92 -1.60 -1.29
N SER A 133 5.62 -1.87 -0.04
CA SER A 133 5.31 -3.21 0.42
C SER A 133 3.95 -3.31 1.06
N HIS A 134 3.19 -4.31 0.63
CA HIS A 134 1.95 -4.74 1.25
C HIS A 134 2.25 -5.31 2.64
N MET A 135 1.54 -4.83 3.67
CA MET A 135 1.69 -5.28 5.06
C MET A 135 3.10 -5.18 5.67
N MET A 136 4.06 -4.50 5.00
CA MET A 136 5.42 -4.20 5.48
C MET A 136 6.21 -5.41 6.04
N PRO A 137 6.38 -6.51 5.28
CA PRO A 137 7.06 -7.72 5.75
C PRO A 137 8.53 -7.51 6.13
N GLU A 138 9.16 -6.44 5.67
CA GLU A 138 10.53 -6.04 6.04
C GLU A 138 10.67 -5.79 7.55
N GLY A 139 9.56 -5.47 8.22
CA GLY A 139 9.51 -5.30 9.66
C GLY A 139 9.57 -6.62 10.42
N ASP A 140 9.07 -7.71 9.87
CA ASP A 140 8.88 -8.99 10.56
C ASP A 140 9.87 -10.08 10.10
N ILE A 141 10.36 -10.02 8.85
CA ILE A 141 11.28 -11.01 8.28
C ILE A 141 12.73 -10.54 8.44
N PRO A 142 13.54 -11.20 9.27
CA PRO A 142 14.93 -10.78 9.52
C PRO A 142 15.77 -10.73 8.24
N GLY A 143 16.46 -9.61 8.01
CA GLY A 143 17.34 -9.39 6.84
C GLY A 143 16.63 -9.01 5.55
N LEU A 144 15.28 -9.01 5.53
CA LEU A 144 14.53 -8.63 4.35
C LEU A 144 14.69 -7.14 4.04
N ALA A 145 14.70 -6.28 5.06
CA ALA A 145 14.80 -4.83 4.88
C ALA A 145 16.04 -4.43 4.07
N GLU A 146 17.22 -4.94 4.45
CA GLU A 146 18.48 -4.63 3.78
C GLU A 146 18.54 -5.25 2.37
N LYS A 147 17.92 -6.41 2.18
CA LYS A 147 17.88 -7.06 0.87
C LYS A 147 16.92 -6.37 -0.08
N PHE A 148 15.77 -5.94 0.43
CA PHE A 148 14.79 -5.13 -0.29
C PHE A 148 15.41 -3.80 -0.75
N ASP A 149 16.06 -3.06 0.15
CA ASP A 149 16.68 -1.77 -0.17
C ASP A 149 17.70 -1.90 -1.31
N ARG A 150 18.58 -2.89 -1.24
CA ARG A 150 19.58 -3.15 -2.31
C ARG A 150 18.91 -3.48 -3.65
N TRP A 151 17.89 -4.34 -3.63
CA TRP A 151 17.17 -4.70 -4.84
C TRP A 151 16.46 -3.49 -5.47
N VAL A 152 15.77 -2.67 -4.68
CA VAL A 152 15.10 -1.46 -5.19
C VAL A 152 16.10 -0.47 -5.79
N GLU A 153 17.29 -0.33 -5.17
CA GLU A 153 18.40 0.48 -5.71
C GLU A 153 18.92 -0.09 -7.04
N GLU A 154 19.12 -1.41 -7.12
CA GLU A 154 19.53 -2.09 -8.36
C GLU A 154 18.54 -1.90 -9.52
N GLU A 155 17.22 -1.86 -9.22
CA GLU A 155 16.17 -1.58 -10.20
C GLU A 155 16.11 -0.09 -10.61
N GLY A 156 16.82 0.78 -9.92
CA GLY A 156 16.81 2.23 -10.15
C GLY A 156 15.47 2.88 -9.82
N LEU A 157 14.71 2.31 -8.88
CA LEU A 157 13.40 2.78 -8.48
C LEU A 157 13.42 3.49 -7.12
N ILE A 158 12.41 4.30 -6.87
CA ILE A 158 12.26 4.99 -5.59
C ILE A 158 11.82 3.99 -4.53
N ASN A 159 12.56 3.94 -3.41
CA ASN A 159 12.25 3.10 -2.27
C ASN A 159 11.37 3.85 -1.26
N HIS A 160 10.13 3.38 -1.05
CA HIS A 160 9.17 4.01 -0.14
C HIS A 160 9.67 4.16 1.30
N ARG A 161 10.61 3.33 1.74
CA ARG A 161 11.14 3.35 3.11
C ARG A 161 11.80 4.67 3.49
N TYR A 162 12.31 5.43 2.52
CA TYR A 162 12.87 6.77 2.75
C TYR A 162 11.82 7.87 2.84
N TYR A 163 10.52 7.55 2.69
CA TYR A 163 9.40 8.49 2.67
C TYR A 163 8.32 8.13 3.70
N ASN A 164 8.65 7.30 4.69
CA ASN A 164 7.64 6.66 5.55
C ASN A 164 7.31 7.45 6.83
N ARG A 165 7.36 8.79 6.78
CA ARG A 165 6.84 9.64 7.86
C ARG A 165 5.33 9.77 7.71
N MET A 166 4.57 8.91 8.41
CA MET A 166 3.11 8.96 8.40
C MET A 166 2.59 10.13 9.23
N LEU A 167 1.43 10.67 8.84
CA LEU A 167 0.67 11.50 9.76
C LEU A 167 0.26 10.65 10.98
N PRO A 168 0.28 11.23 12.20
CA PRO A 168 -0.29 10.55 13.36
C PRO A 168 -1.74 10.13 13.09
N ASP A 169 -2.15 8.97 13.59
CA ASP A 169 -3.52 8.43 13.43
C ASP A 169 -4.01 8.26 11.98
N ASN A 170 -3.09 8.09 11.02
CA ASN A 170 -3.41 7.96 9.60
C ASN A 170 -4.55 6.97 9.28
N GLY A 171 -4.64 5.85 10.02
CA GLY A 171 -5.69 4.84 9.81
C GLY A 171 -7.10 5.26 10.25
N ASN A 172 -7.28 6.44 10.84
CA ASN A 172 -8.58 6.91 11.32
C ASN A 172 -9.11 8.16 10.59
N PHE A 173 -8.37 8.70 9.64
CA PHE A 173 -8.71 9.99 9.03
C PHE A 173 -9.96 9.95 8.17
N SER A 174 -10.22 8.86 7.47
CA SER A 174 -11.45 8.67 6.70
C SER A 174 -12.69 8.61 7.57
N HIS A 175 -12.55 8.13 8.81
CA HIS A 175 -13.63 8.02 9.78
C HIS A 175 -13.76 9.27 10.69
N ASP A 176 -12.71 10.08 10.81
CA ASP A 176 -12.68 11.28 11.67
C ASP A 176 -12.05 12.48 10.94
N ARG A 177 -12.89 13.19 10.21
CA ARG A 177 -12.51 14.39 9.48
C ARG A 177 -11.90 15.47 10.39
N ALA A 178 -12.43 15.64 11.61
CA ALA A 178 -11.95 16.65 12.55
C ALA A 178 -10.53 16.33 13.05
N LEU A 179 -10.23 15.05 13.24
CA LEU A 179 -8.89 14.57 13.56
C LEU A 179 -7.91 14.88 12.41
N PHE A 180 -8.29 14.57 11.18
CA PHE A 180 -7.48 14.88 10.01
C PHE A 180 -7.16 16.38 9.92
N GLU A 181 -8.17 17.23 10.01
CA GLU A 181 -7.99 18.69 9.93
C GLU A 181 -7.06 19.23 11.02
N LYS A 182 -7.21 18.72 12.24
CA LYS A 182 -6.34 19.05 13.37
C LYS A 182 -4.88 18.66 13.12
N GLU A 183 -4.63 17.48 12.58
CA GLU A 183 -3.25 17.03 12.30
C GLU A 183 -2.64 17.79 11.11
N ILE A 184 -3.41 18.09 10.07
CA ILE A 184 -2.95 18.97 8.96
C ILE A 184 -2.62 20.38 9.43
N GLN A 185 -3.41 20.95 10.34
CA GLN A 185 -3.11 22.29 10.90
C GLN A 185 -1.78 22.34 11.64
N LYS A 186 -1.45 21.27 12.37
CA LYS A 186 -0.23 21.17 13.18
C LYS A 186 1.00 20.69 12.41
N MET A 187 0.80 20.05 11.22
CA MET A 187 1.92 19.44 10.51
C MET A 187 2.97 20.47 10.07
N GLU A 188 4.23 20.05 10.13
CA GLU A 188 5.39 20.80 9.63
C GLU A 188 6.28 19.86 8.82
N GLY A 189 6.63 20.30 7.58
CA GLY A 189 7.43 19.50 6.65
C GLY A 189 6.59 18.48 5.89
N GLN A 190 7.23 17.37 5.51
CA GLN A 190 6.67 16.36 4.63
C GLN A 190 6.18 15.15 5.40
N TYR A 191 4.96 14.70 5.08
CA TYR A 191 4.33 13.49 5.61
C TYR A 191 3.74 12.64 4.49
N LYS A 192 3.29 11.44 4.84
CA LYS A 192 2.59 10.51 3.94
C LYS A 192 1.20 10.21 4.47
N LEU A 193 0.23 10.15 3.57
CA LEU A 193 -1.14 9.67 3.78
C LEU A 193 -1.39 8.51 2.82
N VAL A 194 -1.76 7.37 3.37
CA VAL A 194 -2.06 6.14 2.63
C VAL A 194 -3.45 5.68 2.99
N LEU A 195 -4.29 5.46 1.99
CA LEU A 195 -5.63 4.89 2.12
C LEU A 195 -5.83 3.76 1.10
N HIS A 196 -6.87 2.97 1.30
CA HIS A 196 -7.19 1.77 0.51
C HIS A 196 -8.60 1.90 -0.09
N PRO A 197 -8.86 2.85 -1.00
CA PRO A 197 -10.22 3.13 -1.45
C PRO A 197 -10.84 1.96 -2.21
N ALA A 198 -12.03 1.54 -1.81
CA ALA A 198 -12.88 0.64 -2.59
C ALA A 198 -14.37 0.97 -2.36
N LYS A 199 -15.22 0.61 -3.32
CA LYS A 199 -16.67 0.76 -3.15
C LYS A 199 -17.24 -0.47 -2.48
N THR A 200 -18.21 -0.29 -1.58
CA THR A 200 -18.95 -1.40 -0.99
C THR A 200 -19.65 -2.21 -2.08
N SER A 201 -19.43 -3.51 -2.07
CA SER A 201 -20.02 -4.48 -2.99
C SER A 201 -20.03 -5.88 -2.36
N ASP A 202 -20.74 -6.82 -2.97
CA ASP A 202 -20.70 -8.23 -2.54
C ASP A 202 -19.29 -8.81 -2.71
N GLU A 203 -18.53 -8.38 -3.72
CA GLU A 203 -17.13 -8.75 -3.92
C GLU A 203 -16.28 -8.25 -2.75
N MET A 204 -16.39 -6.96 -2.38
CA MET A 204 -15.61 -6.39 -1.28
C MET A 204 -15.95 -7.02 0.06
N LYS A 205 -17.20 -7.42 0.31
CA LYS A 205 -17.59 -8.18 1.51
C LYS A 205 -17.03 -9.59 1.58
N MET A 206 -16.42 -10.09 0.50
CA MET A 206 -15.66 -11.35 0.54
C MET A 206 -14.26 -11.18 1.15
N THR A 207 -13.75 -9.94 1.26
CA THR A 207 -12.50 -9.63 1.95
C THR A 207 -12.76 -9.56 3.44
N GLY A 208 -12.28 -10.54 4.17
CA GLY A 208 -12.40 -10.63 5.62
C GLY A 208 -11.51 -11.75 6.13
N ASN A 209 -11.20 -11.70 7.41
CA ASN A 209 -10.41 -12.73 8.08
C ASN A 209 -10.89 -12.91 9.53
N HIS A 210 -10.19 -13.73 10.30
CA HIS A 210 -10.53 -14.02 11.70
C HIS A 210 -10.58 -12.77 12.62
N ASN A 211 -9.96 -11.63 12.22
CA ASN A 211 -9.94 -10.39 13.01
C ASN A 211 -11.04 -9.41 12.57
N TYR A 212 -11.37 -9.40 11.27
CA TYR A 212 -12.28 -8.40 10.69
C TYR A 212 -13.27 -9.06 9.73
N SER A 213 -14.56 -8.73 9.89
CA SER A 213 -15.57 -9.19 8.93
C SER A 213 -15.43 -8.50 7.58
N GLY A 214 -15.89 -9.14 6.52
CA GLY A 214 -15.89 -8.54 5.18
C GLY A 214 -16.75 -7.29 5.09
N GLU A 215 -17.84 -7.22 5.87
CA GLU A 215 -18.68 -6.02 5.97
C GLU A 215 -17.92 -4.84 6.58
N PHE A 216 -17.11 -5.10 7.62
CA PHE A 216 -16.29 -4.07 8.24
C PHE A 216 -15.22 -3.56 7.25
N ILE A 217 -14.52 -4.47 6.57
CA ILE A 217 -13.50 -4.08 5.57
C ILE A 217 -14.14 -3.31 4.42
N ALA A 218 -15.31 -3.74 3.93
CA ALA A 218 -16.01 -3.03 2.86
C ALA A 218 -16.41 -1.61 3.27
N TRP A 219 -16.90 -1.43 4.50
CA TRP A 219 -17.23 -0.13 5.06
C TRP A 219 -15.98 0.77 5.21
N GLU A 220 -14.90 0.26 5.80
CA GLU A 220 -13.65 1.01 6.00
C GLU A 220 -13.08 1.53 4.67
N ARG A 221 -13.09 0.68 3.64
CA ARG A 221 -12.57 1.04 2.32
C ARG A 221 -13.47 2.00 1.55
N GLU A 222 -14.78 1.94 1.78
CA GLU A 222 -15.72 2.93 1.23
C GLU A 222 -15.54 4.30 1.88
N ASP A 223 -15.31 4.37 3.20
CA ASP A 223 -14.96 5.61 3.88
C ASP A 223 -13.65 6.21 3.33
N ASP A 224 -12.64 5.38 3.05
CA ASP A 224 -11.40 5.81 2.40
C ASP A 224 -11.66 6.37 0.98
N TYR A 225 -12.56 5.73 0.23
CA TYR A 225 -12.98 6.22 -1.07
C TYR A 225 -13.71 7.56 -0.97
N GLU A 226 -14.70 7.67 -0.07
CA GLU A 226 -15.46 8.89 0.12
C GLU A 226 -14.56 10.04 0.57
N PHE A 227 -13.63 9.78 1.47
CA PHE A 227 -12.66 10.77 1.93
C PHE A 227 -11.82 11.35 0.78
N TYR A 228 -11.25 10.51 -0.07
CA TYR A 228 -10.48 10.99 -1.23
C TYR A 228 -11.35 11.59 -2.33
N ASN A 229 -12.62 11.20 -2.41
CA ASN A 229 -13.57 11.70 -3.39
C ASN A 229 -14.23 13.02 -2.96
N ASP A 230 -14.22 13.39 -1.68
CA ASP A 230 -14.82 14.61 -1.15
C ASP A 230 -14.00 15.86 -1.58
N PRO A 231 -14.57 16.75 -2.41
CA PRO A 231 -13.87 17.95 -2.87
C PRO A 231 -13.49 18.91 -1.73
N THR A 232 -14.17 18.83 -0.57
CA THR A 232 -13.87 19.67 0.57
C THR A 232 -12.55 19.28 1.25
N VAL A 233 -12.11 18.02 1.13
CA VAL A 233 -10.78 17.58 1.60
C VAL A 233 -9.69 18.27 0.81
N LEU A 234 -9.79 18.26 -0.53
CA LEU A 234 -8.82 18.92 -1.39
C LEU A 234 -8.81 20.45 -1.16
N SER A 235 -9.98 21.07 -1.07
CA SER A 235 -10.11 22.51 -0.80
C SER A 235 -9.47 22.89 0.54
N PHE A 236 -9.73 22.13 1.57
CA PHE A 236 -9.11 22.35 2.89
C PHE A 236 -7.57 22.24 2.83
N LEU A 237 -7.02 21.21 2.17
CA LEU A 237 -5.57 21.06 2.01
C LEU A 237 -4.95 22.29 1.29
N GLN A 238 -5.62 22.80 0.25
CA GLN A 238 -5.19 23.98 -0.47
C GLN A 238 -5.23 25.23 0.41
N GLU A 239 -6.29 25.43 1.19
CA GLU A 239 -6.42 26.55 2.15
C GLU A 239 -5.35 26.51 3.25
N GLN A 240 -4.93 25.30 3.66
CA GLN A 240 -3.84 25.11 4.63
C GLN A 240 -2.44 25.25 4.00
N GLY A 241 -2.35 25.49 2.69
CA GLY A 241 -1.08 25.61 1.97
C GLY A 241 -0.31 24.30 1.83
N VAL A 242 -1.00 23.16 1.87
CA VAL A 242 -0.39 21.82 1.76
C VAL A 242 -0.07 21.53 0.28
N LYS A 243 1.18 21.22 -0.01
CA LYS A 243 1.60 20.70 -1.32
C LYS A 243 1.35 19.20 -1.40
N LEU A 244 0.58 18.75 -2.38
CA LEU A 244 0.40 17.33 -2.67
C LEU A 244 1.52 16.82 -3.58
N LEU A 245 2.23 15.80 -3.17
CA LEU A 245 3.44 15.31 -3.82
C LEU A 245 3.27 13.89 -4.37
N SER A 246 3.82 13.66 -5.54
CA SER A 246 4.21 12.32 -5.94
C SER A 246 5.53 11.92 -5.26
N TYR A 247 5.88 10.64 -5.27
CA TYR A 247 7.20 10.20 -4.80
C TYR A 247 8.35 10.81 -5.61
N LYS A 248 8.10 11.18 -6.88
CA LYS A 248 9.12 11.82 -7.74
C LYS A 248 9.43 13.27 -7.33
N ASP A 249 8.47 13.93 -6.67
CA ASP A 249 8.56 15.32 -6.27
C ASP A 249 8.90 15.48 -4.78
N ALA A 250 8.95 14.38 -4.05
CA ALA A 250 9.14 14.31 -2.61
C ALA A 250 10.62 14.22 -2.24
N GLU A 251 10.96 14.70 -1.05
CA GLU A 251 12.33 14.65 -0.52
C GLU A 251 12.52 13.37 0.31
N PRO A 252 13.53 12.53 0.00
CA PRO A 252 13.81 11.33 0.79
C PRO A 252 14.40 11.71 2.17
N ALA A 253 14.07 10.91 3.18
CA ALA A 253 14.77 10.96 4.46
C ALA A 253 16.24 10.51 4.28
N LYS A 254 17.12 10.92 5.20
CA LYS A 254 18.54 10.50 5.17
C LYS A 254 18.72 9.01 5.41
N GLU A 255 17.85 8.44 6.23
CA GLU A 255 17.86 7.03 6.61
C GLU A 255 16.51 6.39 6.27
N PRO A 256 16.49 5.11 5.93
CA PRO A 256 15.24 4.40 5.70
C PRO A 256 14.46 4.25 7.01
N TYR A 257 13.16 4.03 6.90
CA TYR A 257 12.28 3.81 8.06
C TYR A 257 12.78 2.67 8.93
N ASN A 258 12.89 2.95 10.24
CA ASN A 258 13.29 1.97 11.23
C ASN A 258 12.09 1.22 11.79
N PHE A 259 11.95 -0.05 11.46
CA PHE A 259 10.84 -0.91 11.89
C PHE A 259 10.83 -1.26 13.38
N SER A 260 11.86 -0.91 14.17
CA SER A 260 11.86 -1.20 15.60
C SER A 260 10.73 -0.48 16.35
N LEU A 261 10.39 0.74 15.91
CA LEU A 261 9.25 1.49 16.45
C LEU A 261 7.92 0.85 16.05
N TRP A 262 7.78 0.46 14.80
CA TRP A 262 6.58 -0.19 14.27
C TRP A 262 6.28 -1.52 14.98
N ARG A 263 7.30 -2.36 15.26
CA ARG A 263 7.13 -3.59 16.03
C ARG A 263 6.61 -3.32 17.43
N LYS A 264 7.16 -2.31 18.10
CA LYS A 264 6.70 -1.92 19.44
C LYS A 264 5.25 -1.45 19.44
N GLU A 265 4.86 -0.60 18.48
CA GLU A 265 3.48 -0.14 18.34
C GLU A 265 2.52 -1.30 18.02
N ARG A 266 2.94 -2.26 17.19
CA ARG A 266 2.16 -3.46 16.87
C ARG A 266 1.99 -4.38 18.09
N GLU A 267 3.04 -4.60 18.86
CA GLU A 267 2.98 -5.35 20.11
C GLU A 267 2.06 -4.67 21.12
N GLU A 268 2.12 -3.36 21.27
CA GLU A 268 1.24 -2.58 22.14
C GLU A 268 -0.24 -2.68 21.68
N ARG A 269 -0.53 -2.65 20.39
CA ARG A 269 -1.90 -2.83 19.86
C ARG A 269 -2.44 -4.24 20.09
N LEU A 270 -1.62 -5.27 19.95
CA LEU A 270 -2.02 -6.66 20.23
C LEU A 270 -2.38 -6.89 21.69
N TRP A 271 -1.80 -6.13 22.64
CA TRP A 271 -2.15 -6.17 24.07
C TRP A 271 -3.51 -5.53 24.38
N ILE A 272 -3.98 -4.60 23.55
CA ILE A 272 -5.28 -3.93 23.71
C ILE A 272 -6.44 -4.81 23.22
N LEU A 273 -6.14 -5.79 22.35
CA LEU A 273 -7.12 -6.71 21.75
C LEU A 273 -7.23 -8.06 22.47
N GLN A 274 -6.43 -8.31 23.50
CA GLN A 274 -6.55 -9.46 24.42
C GLN A 274 -7.35 -9.09 25.68
#